data_26b8e377f667fe2ebd418543fb0a4e59
#
_entry.id   26b8e377f667fe2ebd418543fb0a4e59
#
_cell.length_a   1.000
_cell.length_b   1.000
_cell.length_c   1.000
_cell.angle_alpha   90.00
_cell.angle_beta   90.00
_cell.angle_gamma   90.00
#
_symmetry.space_group_name_H-M   'P 1'
#
loop_
_entity.id
_entity.type
_entity.pdbx_description
1 polymer ?
#
loop_
_entity_poly.entity_id
_entity_poly.type
_entity_poly.pdbx_seq_one_letter_code
_entity_poly.pdbx_strand_id
1 'polypeptide(L)'
;ALYSMVWSGFAGGFFAGVIGGNFWDFVAAFLGSFLSMAFICLVRPFRPSSFWETTMAGVIICFVTYMCHLFIPGVTMEFAIGGGIMPYLPGMAFTNGIRDFMAGDLMSGTSRAGEAIFLVGGIAIGIAAFLGIVYL
;
A
#
# COMPACT_ATOMS: atom_id res chain seq x y z
N ALA A 1 -1.09 -17.86 -2.52
CA ALA A 1 -1.33 -16.95 -1.40
C ALA A 1 -0.05 -16.65 -0.62
N LEU A 2 0.64 -17.68 -0.12
CA LEU A 2 1.91 -17.47 0.60
C LEU A 2 2.97 -16.79 -0.27
N TYR A 3 3.04 -17.17 -1.53
CA TYR A 3 3.95 -16.55 -2.50
C TYR A 3 3.70 -15.04 -2.63
N SER A 4 2.45 -14.66 -2.77
CA SER A 4 2.07 -13.24 -2.86
C SER A 4 2.41 -12.47 -1.59
N MET A 5 2.19 -13.08 -0.43
CA MET A 5 2.51 -12.47 0.87
C MET A 5 4.00 -12.17 1.00
N VAL A 6 4.84 -13.14 0.69
CA VAL A 6 6.30 -13.01 0.79
C VAL A 6 6.81 -11.93 -0.15
N TRP A 7 6.38 -11.97 -1.42
CA TRP A 7 6.83 -10.98 -2.40
C TRP A 7 6.34 -9.57 -2.11
N SER A 8 5.11 -9.45 -1.61
CA SER A 8 4.59 -8.16 -1.16
C SER A 8 5.44 -7.59 -0.02
N GLY A 9 5.81 -8.44 0.94
CA GLY A 9 6.68 -8.03 2.04
C GLY A 9 8.04 -7.54 1.55
N PHE A 10 8.68 -8.29 0.67
CA PHE A 10 9.96 -7.88 0.10
C PHE A 10 9.85 -6.58 -0.69
N ALA A 11 8.81 -6.44 -1.51
CA ALA A 11 8.60 -5.23 -2.28
C ALA A 11 8.48 -4.01 -1.36
N GLY A 12 7.64 -4.10 -0.34
CA GLY A 12 7.47 -3.02 0.63
C GLY A 12 8.77 -2.68 1.35
N GLY A 13 9.48 -3.70 1.82
CA GLY A 13 10.75 -3.51 2.52
C GLY A 13 11.82 -2.85 1.67
N PHE A 14 12.00 -3.33 0.45
CA PHE A 14 13.01 -2.74 -0.45
C PHE A 14 12.67 -1.31 -0.84
N PHE A 15 11.40 -1.00 -1.07
CA PHE A 15 11.01 0.38 -1.36
C PHE A 15 11.23 1.29 -0.16
N ALA A 16 11.02 0.81 1.06
CA ALA A 16 11.37 1.59 2.25
C ALA A 16 12.85 1.95 2.28
N GLY A 17 13.72 1.00 1.90
CA GLY A 17 15.14 1.26 1.76
C GLY A 17 15.48 2.25 0.67
N VAL A 18 14.79 2.16 -0.48
CA VAL A 18 15.01 3.06 -1.62
C VAL A 18 14.70 4.51 -1.28
N ILE A 19 13.64 4.76 -0.51
CA ILE A 19 13.26 6.13 -0.15
C ILE A 19 14.05 6.70 1.01
N GLY A 20 15.01 5.96 1.54
CA GLY A 20 15.93 6.47 2.56
C GLY A 20 15.77 5.83 3.93
N GLY A 21 14.96 4.79 4.05
CA GLY A 21 14.77 4.07 5.31
C GLY A 21 15.98 3.24 5.70
N ASN A 22 16.08 2.94 6.98
CA ASN A 22 17.13 2.08 7.51
C ASN A 22 16.68 0.61 7.57
N PHE A 23 17.50 -0.27 8.16
CA PHE A 23 17.18 -1.69 8.27
C PHE A 23 15.86 -1.92 9.04
N TRP A 24 15.63 -1.16 10.11
CA TRP A 24 14.41 -1.30 10.90
C TRP A 24 13.17 -0.88 10.12
N ASP A 25 13.31 0.13 9.26
CA ASP A 25 12.22 0.54 8.36
C ASP A 25 11.92 -0.54 7.34
N PHE A 26 12.95 -1.22 6.83
CA PHE A 26 12.76 -2.39 5.97
C PHE A 26 11.94 -3.46 6.67
N VAL A 27 12.30 -3.80 7.92
CA VAL A 27 11.58 -4.83 8.69
C VAL A 27 10.13 -4.42 8.92
N ALA A 28 9.90 -3.17 9.32
CA ALA A 28 8.55 -2.68 9.57
C ALA A 28 7.69 -2.69 8.29
N ALA A 29 8.25 -2.23 7.18
CA ALA A 29 7.55 -2.23 5.88
C ALA A 29 7.28 -3.65 5.39
N PHE A 30 8.24 -4.55 5.57
CA PHE A 30 8.07 -5.97 5.22
C PHE A 30 6.89 -6.56 6.00
N LEU A 31 6.87 -6.38 7.31
CA LEU A 31 5.80 -6.92 8.14
C LEU A 31 4.45 -6.30 7.79
N GLY A 32 4.41 -5.00 7.57
CA GLY A 32 3.19 -4.30 7.19
C GLY A 32 2.62 -4.82 5.89
N SER A 33 3.45 -4.91 4.86
CA SER A 33 3.02 -5.42 3.54
C SER A 33 2.63 -6.90 3.60
N PHE A 34 3.40 -7.70 4.32
CA PHE A 34 3.11 -9.13 4.47
C PHE A 34 1.76 -9.35 5.14
N LEU A 35 1.53 -8.69 6.27
CA LEU A 35 0.28 -8.85 7.02
C LEU A 35 -0.92 -8.27 6.27
N SER A 36 -0.75 -7.17 5.56
CA SER A 36 -1.80 -6.61 4.72
C SER A 36 -2.21 -7.57 3.62
N MET A 37 -1.24 -8.16 2.94
CA MET A 37 -1.53 -9.13 1.89
C MET A 37 -2.16 -10.39 2.46
N ALA A 38 -1.73 -10.83 3.65
CA ALA A 38 -2.35 -11.96 4.34
C ALA A 38 -3.82 -11.68 4.62
N PHE A 39 -4.14 -10.49 5.10
CA PHE A 39 -5.52 -10.07 5.35
C PHE A 39 -6.33 -10.05 4.06
N ILE A 40 -5.78 -9.48 3.00
CA ILE A 40 -6.47 -9.42 1.70
C ILE A 40 -6.75 -10.83 1.18
N CYS A 41 -5.78 -11.73 1.26
CA CYS A 41 -5.97 -13.12 0.84
C CYS A 41 -7.04 -13.83 1.67
N LEU A 42 -7.12 -13.52 2.97
CA LEU A 42 -8.13 -14.09 3.86
C LEU A 42 -9.54 -13.60 3.51
N VAL A 43 -9.67 -12.34 3.11
CA VAL A 43 -10.98 -11.70 2.82
C VAL A 43 -11.39 -11.89 1.37
N ARG A 44 -10.47 -12.27 0.48
CA ARG A 44 -10.73 -12.40 -0.96
C ARG A 44 -11.93 -13.29 -1.32
N PRO A 45 -12.21 -14.41 -0.61
CA PRO A 45 -13.40 -15.22 -0.88
C PRO A 45 -14.72 -14.46 -0.71
N PHE A 46 -14.75 -13.39 0.07
CA PHE A 46 -15.93 -12.54 0.27
C PHE A 46 -16.11 -11.49 -0.83
N ARG A 47 -15.19 -11.45 -1.81
CA ARG A 47 -15.22 -10.56 -2.98
C ARG A 47 -15.38 -9.08 -2.62
N PRO A 48 -14.52 -8.52 -1.77
CA PRO A 48 -14.57 -7.09 -1.48
C PRO A 48 -14.18 -6.27 -2.72
N SER A 49 -14.58 -5.00 -2.75
CA SER A 49 -14.15 -4.10 -3.83
C SER A 49 -12.67 -3.77 -3.70
N SER A 50 -12.03 -3.41 -4.81
CA SER A 50 -10.63 -3.00 -4.80
C SER A 50 -10.38 -1.79 -3.91
N PHE A 51 -11.34 -0.85 -3.86
CA PHE A 51 -11.24 0.31 -2.96
C PHE A 51 -11.18 -0.13 -1.50
N TRP A 52 -12.02 -1.08 -1.10
CA TRP A 52 -12.04 -1.59 0.26
C TRP A 52 -10.72 -2.28 0.60
N GLU A 53 -10.20 -3.09 -0.32
CA GLU A 53 -8.93 -3.77 -0.14
C GLU A 53 -7.77 -2.79 0.09
N THR A 54 -7.68 -1.74 -0.73
CA THR A 54 -6.62 -0.75 -0.60
C THR A 54 -6.76 0.08 0.68
N THR A 55 -7.98 0.41 1.06
CA THR A 55 -8.24 1.14 2.31
C THR A 55 -7.80 0.32 3.53
N MET A 56 -8.18 -0.95 3.56
CA MET A 56 -7.78 -1.85 4.65
C MET A 56 -6.28 -2.09 4.65
N ALA A 57 -5.66 -2.22 3.49
CA ALA A 57 -4.21 -2.34 3.40
C ALA A 57 -3.52 -1.13 4.02
N GLY A 58 -3.99 0.08 3.71
CA GLY A 58 -3.46 1.31 4.30
C GLY A 58 -3.57 1.31 5.82
N VAL A 59 -4.72 0.93 6.35
CA VAL A 59 -4.93 0.86 7.81
C VAL A 59 -3.99 -0.15 8.45
N ILE A 60 -3.89 -1.35 7.88
CA ILE A 60 -3.07 -2.43 8.44
C ILE A 60 -1.59 -2.06 8.41
N ILE A 61 -1.12 -1.49 7.31
CA ILE A 61 0.28 -1.06 7.19
C ILE A 61 0.60 0.00 8.25
N CYS A 62 -0.27 0.99 8.41
CA CYS A 62 -0.09 2.01 9.44
C CYS A 62 -0.08 1.41 10.84
N PHE A 63 -0.99 0.50 11.12
CA PHE A 63 -1.09 -0.15 12.43
C PHE A 63 0.20 -0.94 12.74
N VAL A 64 0.64 -1.77 11.81
CA VAL A 64 1.85 -2.59 11.99
C VAL A 64 3.08 -1.71 12.16
N THR A 65 3.20 -0.68 11.31
CA THR A 65 4.32 0.25 11.38
C THR A 65 4.34 1.01 12.71
N TYR A 66 3.16 1.45 13.17
CA TYR A 66 3.04 2.14 14.45
C TYR A 66 3.45 1.24 15.61
N MET A 67 3.01 -0.03 15.59
CA MET A 67 3.42 -1.00 16.61
C MET A 67 4.94 -1.21 16.58
N CYS A 68 5.53 -1.35 15.41
CA CYS A 68 6.98 -1.46 15.28
C CYS A 68 7.69 -0.21 15.80
N HIS A 69 7.15 0.97 15.49
CA HIS A 69 7.72 2.24 15.96
C HIS A 69 7.71 2.34 17.50
N LEU A 70 6.66 1.84 18.14
CA LEU A 70 6.59 1.85 19.61
C LEU A 70 7.58 0.90 20.25
N PHE A 71 7.83 -0.26 19.65
CA PHE A 71 8.69 -1.28 20.22
C PHE A 71 10.14 -1.20 19.76
N ILE A 72 10.39 -0.62 18.60
CA ILE A 72 11.72 -0.52 18.01
C ILE A 72 12.05 0.96 17.79
N PRO A 73 13.01 1.54 18.55
CA PRO A 73 13.30 2.97 18.46
C PRO A 73 13.83 3.43 17.11
N GLY A 74 14.37 2.52 16.30
CA GLY A 74 14.98 2.87 15.00
C GLY A 74 14.00 2.99 13.84
N VAL A 75 12.71 2.72 14.05
CA VAL A 75 11.71 2.75 12.96
C VAL A 75 11.24 4.17 12.72
N THR A 76 11.37 4.62 11.46
CA THR A 76 10.82 5.90 10.99
C THR A 76 9.51 5.62 10.28
N MET A 77 8.39 6.05 10.85
CA MET A 77 7.06 5.74 10.32
C MET A 77 6.89 6.19 8.87
N GLU A 78 7.40 7.35 8.52
CA GLU A 78 7.27 7.90 7.17
C GLU A 78 7.83 6.95 6.11
N PHE A 79 9.06 6.46 6.30
CA PHE A 79 9.70 5.56 5.35
C PHE A 79 9.08 4.16 5.36
N ALA A 80 8.72 3.67 6.54
CA ALA A 80 8.12 2.34 6.66
C ALA A 80 6.73 2.30 6.03
N ILE A 81 5.89 3.31 6.27
CA ILE A 81 4.57 3.40 5.64
C ILE A 81 4.71 3.58 4.14
N GLY A 82 5.58 4.51 3.70
CA GLY A 82 5.81 4.76 2.29
C GLY A 82 6.25 3.52 1.53
N GLY A 83 7.17 2.75 2.09
CA GLY A 83 7.59 1.49 1.49
C GLY A 83 6.49 0.44 1.51
N GLY A 84 5.81 0.33 2.65
CA GLY A 84 4.77 -0.69 2.84
C GLY A 84 3.60 -0.59 1.88
N ILE A 85 3.23 0.61 1.46
CA ILE A 85 2.11 0.81 0.54
C ILE A 85 2.47 0.58 -0.93
N MET A 86 3.76 0.51 -1.27
CA MET A 86 4.19 0.39 -2.68
C MET A 86 3.57 -0.79 -3.42
N PRO A 87 3.45 -2.00 -2.84
CA PRO A 87 2.81 -3.10 -3.55
C PRO A 87 1.34 -2.87 -3.91
N TYR A 88 0.69 -1.94 -3.24
CA TYR A 88 -0.74 -1.66 -3.43
C TYR A 88 -1.02 -0.49 -4.35
N LEU A 89 0.01 0.25 -4.76
CA LEU A 89 -0.16 1.38 -5.67
C LEU A 89 -0.55 0.89 -7.07
N PRO A 90 -1.55 1.51 -7.70
CA PRO A 90 -2.05 1.08 -9.01
C PRO A 90 -1.19 1.59 -10.16
N GLY A 91 0.11 1.23 -10.16
CA GLY A 91 1.06 1.70 -11.18
C GLY A 91 0.72 1.25 -12.59
N MET A 92 0.28 0.00 -12.74
CA MET A 92 -0.11 -0.54 -14.05
C MET A 92 -1.32 0.17 -14.62
N ALA A 93 -2.35 0.41 -13.80
CA ALA A 93 -3.55 1.10 -14.25
C ALA A 93 -3.22 2.54 -14.66
N PHE A 94 -2.40 3.22 -13.88
CA PHE A 94 -1.99 4.60 -14.18
C PHE A 94 -1.18 4.67 -15.47
N THR A 95 -0.17 3.80 -15.63
CA THR A 95 0.68 3.75 -16.82
C THR A 95 -0.13 3.43 -18.07
N ASN A 96 -1.03 2.44 -17.99
CA ASN A 96 -1.88 2.06 -19.10
C ASN A 96 -2.87 3.17 -19.44
N GLY A 97 -3.36 3.91 -18.46
CA GLY A 97 -4.21 5.08 -18.69
C GLY A 97 -3.50 6.16 -19.50
N ILE A 98 -2.26 6.46 -19.12
CA ILE A 98 -1.45 7.45 -19.86
C ILE A 98 -1.20 6.96 -21.28
N ARG A 99 -0.85 5.69 -21.45
CA ARG A 99 -0.65 5.10 -22.79
C ARG A 99 -1.90 5.23 -23.65
N ASP A 100 -3.06 4.95 -23.09
CA ASP A 100 -4.32 5.04 -23.82
C ASP A 100 -4.63 6.47 -24.23
N PHE A 101 -4.36 7.46 -23.38
CA PHE A 101 -4.47 8.87 -23.74
C PHE A 101 -3.56 9.24 -24.90
N MET A 102 -2.32 8.77 -24.86
CA MET A 102 -1.34 9.05 -25.92
C MET A 102 -1.75 8.40 -27.25
N ALA A 103 -2.42 7.27 -27.19
CA ALA A 103 -2.94 6.56 -28.36
C ALA A 103 -4.26 7.16 -28.89
N GLY A 104 -4.82 8.15 -28.21
CA GLY A 104 -6.06 8.80 -28.61
C GLY A 104 -7.32 8.11 -28.06
N ASP A 105 -7.19 7.07 -27.27
CA ASP A 105 -8.33 6.39 -26.65
C ASP A 105 -8.69 7.07 -25.33
N LEU A 106 -9.49 8.11 -25.41
CA LEU A 106 -9.83 8.93 -24.25
C LEU A 106 -10.73 8.19 -23.25
N MET A 107 -11.63 7.32 -23.73
CA MET A 107 -12.50 6.57 -22.83
C MET A 107 -11.75 5.57 -21.99
N SER A 108 -10.89 4.77 -22.61
CA SER A 108 -10.08 3.81 -21.88
C SER A 108 -9.07 4.50 -20.97
N GLY A 109 -8.43 5.56 -21.44
CA GLY A 109 -7.48 6.33 -20.64
C GLY A 109 -8.13 6.96 -19.42
N THR A 110 -9.30 7.57 -19.57
CA THR A 110 -10.05 8.16 -18.47
C THR A 110 -10.48 7.09 -17.46
N SER A 111 -10.96 5.95 -17.96
CA SER A 111 -11.40 4.86 -17.09
C SER A 111 -10.26 4.31 -16.23
N ARG A 112 -9.10 4.04 -16.84
CA ARG A 112 -7.94 3.50 -16.13
C ARG A 112 -7.32 4.50 -15.18
N ALA A 113 -7.18 5.76 -15.60
CA ALA A 113 -6.68 6.82 -14.73
C ALA A 113 -7.60 7.08 -13.56
N GLY A 114 -8.92 7.07 -13.79
CA GLY A 114 -9.91 7.21 -12.73
C GLY A 114 -9.85 6.08 -11.72
N GLU A 115 -9.68 4.84 -12.18
CA GLU A 115 -9.49 3.69 -11.31
C GLU A 115 -8.23 3.86 -10.44
N ALA A 116 -7.11 4.27 -11.05
CA ALA A 116 -5.86 4.48 -10.32
C ALA A 116 -6.00 5.54 -9.24
N ILE A 117 -6.62 6.67 -9.56
CA ILE A 117 -6.86 7.75 -8.61
C ILE A 117 -7.76 7.30 -7.47
N PHE A 118 -8.80 6.53 -7.78
CA PHE A 118 -9.74 6.01 -6.80
C PHE A 118 -9.04 5.06 -5.81
N LEU A 119 -8.18 4.18 -6.31
CA LEU A 119 -7.44 3.23 -5.46
C LEU A 119 -6.40 3.94 -4.58
N VAL A 120 -5.70 4.92 -5.12
CA VAL A 120 -4.76 5.75 -4.33
C VAL A 120 -5.53 6.51 -3.25
N GLY A 121 -6.70 7.04 -3.59
CA GLY A 121 -7.58 7.68 -2.62
C GLY A 121 -7.98 6.74 -1.49
N GLY A 122 -8.24 5.48 -1.80
CA GLY A 122 -8.54 4.47 -0.80
C GLY A 122 -7.38 4.24 0.18
N ILE A 123 -6.17 4.11 -0.33
CA ILE A 123 -4.97 3.98 0.50
C ILE A 123 -4.80 5.21 1.39
N ALA A 124 -4.94 6.40 0.81
CA ALA A 124 -4.79 7.65 1.55
C ALA A 124 -5.83 7.79 2.66
N ILE A 125 -7.08 7.41 2.40
CA ILE A 125 -8.15 7.42 3.40
C ILE A 125 -7.82 6.46 4.54
N GLY A 126 -7.35 5.26 4.24
CA GLY A 126 -6.97 4.28 5.27
C GLY A 126 -5.85 4.80 6.17
N ILE A 127 -4.81 5.35 5.58
CA ILE A 127 -3.69 5.93 6.30
C ILE A 127 -4.14 7.12 7.15
N ALA A 128 -4.90 8.03 6.56
CA ALA A 128 -5.38 9.22 7.24
C ALA A 128 -6.31 8.87 8.41
N ALA A 129 -7.19 7.89 8.24
CA ALA A 129 -8.10 7.45 9.29
C ALA A 129 -7.33 6.90 10.49
N PHE A 130 -6.35 6.04 10.24
CA PHE A 130 -5.56 5.47 11.33
C PHE A 130 -4.72 6.53 12.04
N LEU A 131 -4.00 7.37 11.30
CA LEU A 131 -3.16 8.42 11.88
C LEU A 131 -4.01 9.46 12.61
N GLY A 132 -5.19 9.79 12.07
CA GLY A 132 -6.11 10.70 12.73
C GLY A 132 -6.57 10.19 14.09
N ILE A 133 -6.86 8.89 14.19
CA ILE A 133 -7.26 8.27 15.47
C ILE A 133 -6.09 8.26 16.46
N VAL A 134 -4.89 7.91 16.01
CA VAL A 134 -3.72 7.76 16.88
C VAL A 134 -3.19 9.09 17.37
N TYR A 135 -3.19 10.13 16.53
CA TYR A 135 -2.60 11.43 16.86
C TYR A 135 -3.63 12.48 17.28
N LEU A 136 -4.89 12.11 17.37
CA LEU A 136 -5.88 12.92 18.03
C LEU A 136 -5.89 12.61 19.52
#